data_62a6a93efefba143da56cc5d1b3900eb
#
_entry.id   62a6a93efefba143da56cc5d1b3900eb
#
_cell.length_a   1.000
_cell.length_b   1.000
_cell.length_c   1.000
_cell.angle_alpha   90.00
_cell.angle_beta   90.00
_cell.angle_gamma   90.00
#
_symmetry.space_group_name_H-M   'P 1'
#
loop_
_entity.id
_entity.type
_entity.pdbx_description
1 polymer ?
#
loop_
_entity_poly.entity_id
_entity_poly.type
_entity_poly.pdbx_seq_one_letter_code
_entity_poly.pdbx_strand_id
1 'polypeptide(L)'
;WTRIVVVPYALGAIALAVSVGLNWTEYAFLASGGLWGALGGLSAVWLVPVFLYVIARSRALNDTGEVEAAPPDVVLIATCREVPEENTLLIEKLSENPEFAELVRVLSEAFAARAPIVLLDLAQGGLHVRYDIDDTKVPTRIREHLLNGRKLRKNDPEVWVDAPPLDAVTGEKMLVTLMRLAGLSPKKRGRPQVGEFEVTVDGKKRTCRLSTKVIKGHEQFAVDLAEPPKKFKTADDLGMPSEMLELLQELVNKKHGLFIVSASKGNGLSTLFDMTVTAGDRLMRDFVSIEEKNENNTEIQNVKIQKYDAESGEGPNQAIERAMLSYPSGFVTRNLRDPAFAHELVQRAIEDKMVIVSVPAEDSIDAISKIIDLGIVPGDLAKCLVGSVSQKLVRKLCPKCANHQETPLPLLEKFGKSTEDVPHIRAVSEYGGCRFCFGRGYVGRIGAFELASGVTLRKGVAKGVDAATMKKAASKDGYISARDQGMDLVLNGVTSLEEMQRIFSSKKKSQTRRSRSKA
;
A
#
# COMPACT_ATOMS: atom_id res chain seq x y z
N TRP A 1 15.20 19.89 -11.80
CA TRP A 1 14.71 20.92 -12.75
C TRP A 1 15.55 22.19 -12.70
N THR A 2 15.87 22.72 -11.54
CA THR A 2 16.73 23.92 -11.42
C THR A 2 18.11 23.73 -12.05
N ARG A 3 18.75 22.58 -11.93
CA ARG A 3 20.04 22.31 -12.58
C ARG A 3 19.93 22.08 -14.09
N ILE A 4 18.79 21.57 -14.59
CA ILE A 4 18.59 21.28 -16.02
C ILE A 4 18.29 22.59 -16.81
N VAL A 5 17.71 23.58 -16.16
CA VAL A 5 17.32 24.85 -16.84
C VAL A 5 18.40 25.93 -16.68
N VAL A 6 19.07 26.01 -15.54
CA VAL A 6 20.06 27.08 -15.28
C VAL A 6 21.37 26.89 -16.08
N VAL A 7 21.84 25.66 -16.25
CA VAL A 7 23.10 25.40 -16.98
C VAL A 7 23.00 25.70 -18.48
N PRO A 8 21.95 25.28 -19.21
CA PRO A 8 21.79 25.66 -20.62
C PRO A 8 21.57 27.16 -20.82
N TYR A 9 20.89 27.85 -19.88
CA TYR A 9 20.68 29.29 -19.96
C TYR A 9 21.96 30.10 -19.71
N ALA A 10 22.79 29.68 -18.76
CA ALA A 10 24.09 30.30 -18.51
C ALA A 10 25.02 30.11 -19.71
N LEU A 11 25.05 28.90 -20.28
CA LEU A 11 25.83 28.61 -21.51
C LEU A 11 25.26 29.35 -22.73
N GLY A 12 23.96 29.49 -22.86
CA GLY A 12 23.30 30.26 -23.93
C GLY A 12 23.62 31.75 -23.83
N ALA A 13 23.61 32.34 -22.63
CA ALA A 13 23.97 33.73 -22.39
C ALA A 13 25.44 34.02 -22.71
N ILE A 14 26.34 33.10 -22.34
CA ILE A 14 27.78 33.19 -22.67
C ILE A 14 27.98 33.02 -24.18
N ALA A 15 27.30 32.08 -24.83
CA ALA A 15 27.39 31.88 -26.28
C ALA A 15 26.85 33.10 -27.07
N LEU A 16 25.77 33.74 -26.57
CA LEU A 16 25.21 34.96 -27.17
C LEU A 16 26.21 36.15 -27.02
N ALA A 17 26.81 36.29 -25.85
CA ALA A 17 27.83 37.33 -25.60
C ALA A 17 29.08 37.14 -26.48
N VAL A 18 29.45 35.90 -26.76
CA VAL A 18 30.60 35.56 -27.64
C VAL A 18 30.24 35.69 -29.12
N SER A 19 29.00 35.34 -29.51
CA SER A 19 28.57 35.36 -30.93
C SER A 19 28.22 36.75 -31.46
N VAL A 20 27.91 37.71 -30.58
CA VAL A 20 27.58 39.08 -30.99
C VAL A 20 28.82 39.95 -31.19
N GLY A 21 30.05 39.46 -30.83
CA GLY A 21 31.30 40.14 -31.16
C GLY A 21 31.38 41.59 -30.73
N LEU A 22 30.64 41.97 -29.67
CA LEU A 22 30.54 43.32 -29.20
C LEU A 22 31.87 43.80 -28.59
N ASN A 23 32.49 44.68 -29.30
CA ASN A 23 33.65 45.42 -28.83
C ASN A 23 33.24 46.30 -27.64
N TRP A 24 33.99 46.31 -26.56
CA TRP A 24 33.70 47.08 -25.34
C TRP A 24 33.42 48.58 -25.59
N THR A 25 33.86 49.11 -26.71
CA THR A 25 33.63 50.48 -27.13
C THR A 25 32.19 50.74 -27.59
N GLU A 26 31.46 49.76 -28.15
CA GLU A 26 30.05 49.87 -28.54
C GLU A 26 29.12 49.74 -27.32
N TYR A 27 29.52 48.97 -26.30
CA TYR A 27 28.79 48.91 -25.04
C TYR A 27 28.79 50.22 -24.28
N ALA A 28 29.87 50.99 -24.34
CA ALA A 28 29.97 52.32 -23.72
C ALA A 28 29.07 53.33 -24.40
N PHE A 29 28.78 53.20 -25.71
CA PHE A 29 27.89 54.08 -26.46
C PHE A 29 26.42 53.79 -26.15
N LEU A 30 26.05 52.55 -25.96
CA LEU A 30 24.68 52.14 -25.52
C LEU A 30 24.41 52.51 -24.05
N ALA A 31 25.42 52.53 -23.23
CA ALA A 31 25.30 52.93 -21.82
C ALA A 31 25.15 54.46 -21.63
N SER A 32 25.55 55.26 -22.60
CA SER A 32 25.35 56.72 -22.58
C SER A 32 23.88 57.17 -22.85
N GLY A 33 23.04 56.23 -23.32
CA GLY A 33 21.61 56.43 -23.57
C GLY A 33 20.67 56.27 -22.35
N GLY A 34 21.24 56.30 -21.16
CA GLY A 34 20.51 56.29 -19.91
C GLY A 34 20.48 54.94 -19.19
N LEU A 35 20.89 54.96 -17.96
CA LEU A 35 20.95 53.86 -17.00
C LEU A 35 19.63 53.04 -16.94
N TRP A 36 18.52 53.64 -17.31
CA TRP A 36 17.18 53.06 -17.34
C TRP A 36 16.92 52.09 -18.51
N GLY A 37 17.57 52.26 -19.66
CA GLY A 37 17.42 51.37 -20.79
C GLY A 37 18.15 50.03 -20.56
N ALA A 38 19.35 50.08 -19.97
CA ALA A 38 20.11 48.88 -19.65
C ALA A 38 19.51 48.07 -18.49
N LEU A 39 18.97 48.77 -17.47
CA LEU A 39 18.24 48.13 -16.36
C LEU A 39 16.90 47.56 -16.82
N GLY A 40 16.20 48.18 -17.77
CA GLY A 40 14.97 47.68 -18.37
C GLY A 40 15.23 46.40 -19.23
N GLY A 41 16.30 46.41 -20.02
CA GLY A 41 16.68 45.25 -20.83
C GLY A 41 17.12 44.04 -20.00
N LEU A 42 17.93 44.26 -18.97
CA LEU A 42 18.37 43.21 -18.05
C LEU A 42 17.20 42.65 -17.22
N SER A 43 16.28 43.49 -16.75
CA SER A 43 15.11 43.03 -16.04
C SER A 43 14.14 42.24 -16.93
N ALA A 44 13.99 42.61 -18.21
CA ALA A 44 13.15 41.89 -19.16
C ALA A 44 13.75 40.49 -19.46
N VAL A 45 15.06 40.36 -19.59
CA VAL A 45 15.75 39.07 -19.82
C VAL A 45 15.57 38.11 -18.64
N TRP A 46 15.46 38.62 -17.41
CA TRP A 46 15.24 37.79 -16.22
C TRP A 46 13.77 37.61 -15.85
N LEU A 47 12.95 38.62 -16.04
CA LEU A 47 11.53 38.59 -15.66
C LEU A 47 10.69 37.82 -16.66
N VAL A 48 10.99 37.84 -17.96
CA VAL A 48 10.24 37.10 -18.98
C VAL A 48 10.32 35.57 -18.76
N PRO A 49 11.49 34.96 -18.53
CA PRO A 49 11.54 33.53 -18.21
C PRO A 49 10.86 33.16 -16.89
N VAL A 50 10.99 34.02 -15.86
CA VAL A 50 10.29 33.82 -14.58
C VAL A 50 8.79 33.96 -14.76
N PHE A 51 8.33 34.94 -15.53
CA PHE A 51 6.92 35.13 -15.83
C PHE A 51 6.36 34.00 -16.69
N LEU A 52 7.09 33.55 -17.71
CA LEU A 52 6.73 32.37 -18.52
C LEU A 52 6.76 31.09 -17.68
N TYR A 53 7.69 30.95 -16.75
CA TYR A 53 7.71 29.85 -15.79
C TYR A 53 6.52 29.87 -14.84
N VAL A 54 6.17 31.04 -14.31
CA VAL A 54 4.99 31.23 -13.45
C VAL A 54 3.70 30.97 -14.22
N ILE A 55 3.60 31.46 -15.48
CA ILE A 55 2.46 31.17 -16.36
C ILE A 55 2.42 29.68 -16.73
N ALA A 56 3.54 29.06 -17.10
CA ALA A 56 3.61 27.65 -17.40
C ALA A 56 3.29 26.79 -16.17
N ARG A 57 3.75 27.21 -15.00
CA ARG A 57 3.44 26.57 -13.71
C ARG A 57 1.98 26.79 -13.29
N SER A 58 1.43 28.00 -13.47
CA SER A 58 0.01 28.26 -13.20
C SER A 58 -0.89 27.59 -14.23
N ARG A 59 -0.47 27.49 -15.50
CA ARG A 59 -1.15 26.66 -16.51
C ARG A 59 -1.02 25.18 -16.18
N ALA A 60 0.14 24.67 -15.79
CA ALA A 60 0.31 23.27 -15.34
C ALA A 60 -0.45 22.99 -14.02
N LEU A 61 -0.66 24.00 -13.19
CA LEU A 61 -1.51 23.90 -11.99
C LEU A 61 -3.00 24.10 -12.32
N ASN A 62 -3.32 24.89 -13.37
CA ASN A 62 -4.68 25.12 -13.86
C ASN A 62 -5.06 24.18 -15.02
N ASP A 63 -4.09 23.61 -15.74
CA ASP A 63 -4.24 22.49 -16.69
C ASP A 63 -4.29 21.14 -15.95
N THR A 64 -4.84 21.16 -14.76
CA THR A 64 -5.70 20.07 -14.34
C THR A 64 -7.00 20.21 -15.14
N GLY A 65 -6.89 20.40 -16.47
CA GLY A 65 -7.93 20.01 -17.38
C GLY A 65 -8.26 18.62 -16.96
N GLU A 66 -9.41 18.46 -16.33
CA GLU A 66 -10.03 17.18 -16.13
C GLU A 66 -10.14 16.56 -17.52
N VAL A 67 -9.07 15.89 -17.93
CA VAL A 67 -9.26 14.74 -18.78
C VAL A 67 -10.02 13.82 -17.84
N GLU A 68 -11.34 13.92 -17.94
CA GLU A 68 -12.24 12.91 -17.44
C GLU A 68 -11.67 11.63 -18.03
N ALA A 69 -10.87 10.91 -17.25
CA ALA A 69 -10.43 9.59 -17.67
C ALA A 69 -11.75 8.85 -17.87
N ALA A 70 -12.12 8.66 -19.11
CA ALA A 70 -13.27 7.84 -19.46
C ALA A 70 -13.14 6.56 -18.63
N PRO A 71 -14.24 6.04 -18.09
CA PRO A 71 -14.16 4.77 -17.39
C PRO A 71 -13.44 3.78 -18.29
N PRO A 72 -12.54 2.94 -17.74
CA PRO A 72 -11.76 2.02 -18.57
C PRO A 72 -12.71 1.20 -19.44
N ASP A 73 -12.33 1.01 -20.69
CA ASP A 73 -13.10 0.18 -21.63
C ASP A 73 -12.96 -1.28 -21.18
N VAL A 74 -14.02 -1.82 -20.60
CA VAL A 74 -14.08 -3.19 -20.08
C VAL A 74 -14.88 -4.06 -21.03
N VAL A 75 -14.21 -4.99 -21.69
CA VAL A 75 -14.83 -6.04 -22.50
C VAL A 75 -14.75 -7.36 -21.75
N LEU A 76 -15.89 -7.95 -21.47
CA LEU A 76 -15.97 -9.25 -20.81
C LEU A 76 -15.75 -10.38 -21.83
N ILE A 77 -14.86 -11.31 -21.49
CA ILE A 77 -14.59 -12.52 -22.27
C ILE A 77 -14.81 -13.71 -21.33
N ALA A 78 -15.73 -14.63 -21.69
CA ALA A 78 -15.91 -15.84 -20.91
C ALA A 78 -14.72 -16.79 -21.09
N THR A 79 -14.27 -17.44 -20.01
CA THR A 79 -13.34 -18.56 -20.12
C THR A 79 -14.11 -19.88 -20.06
N CYS A 80 -14.43 -20.44 -21.24
CA CYS A 80 -14.68 -21.88 -21.33
C CYS A 80 -13.35 -22.57 -21.59
N ARG A 81 -13.00 -23.55 -20.78
CA ARG A 81 -11.68 -24.21 -20.86
C ARG A 81 -11.42 -25.00 -22.15
N GLU A 82 -12.43 -25.24 -22.99
CA GLU A 82 -12.31 -26.23 -24.08
C GLU A 82 -12.59 -25.71 -25.49
N VAL A 83 -13.42 -24.67 -25.72
CA VAL A 83 -13.74 -24.22 -27.10
C VAL A 83 -13.92 -22.72 -27.20
N PRO A 84 -13.05 -21.99 -27.96
CA PRO A 84 -13.14 -20.52 -28.13
C PRO A 84 -14.44 -20.05 -28.80
N GLU A 85 -15.01 -20.84 -29.71
CA GLU A 85 -16.25 -20.50 -30.43
C GLU A 85 -17.47 -20.50 -29.51
N GLU A 86 -17.55 -21.43 -28.53
CA GLU A 86 -18.61 -21.45 -27.52
C GLU A 86 -18.59 -20.23 -26.59
N ASN A 87 -17.40 -19.68 -26.34
CA ASN A 87 -17.24 -18.45 -25.56
C ASN A 87 -17.86 -17.25 -26.25
N THR A 88 -17.62 -17.08 -27.54
CA THR A 88 -18.17 -15.97 -28.31
C THR A 88 -19.68 -16.03 -28.35
N LEU A 89 -20.27 -17.22 -28.61
CA LEU A 89 -21.70 -17.43 -28.60
C LEU A 89 -22.34 -17.22 -27.23
N LEU A 90 -21.62 -17.58 -26.15
CA LEU A 90 -22.10 -17.33 -24.78
C LEU A 90 -22.14 -15.84 -24.47
N ILE A 91 -21.10 -15.10 -24.84
CA ILE A 91 -21.03 -13.65 -24.61
C ILE A 91 -22.09 -12.93 -25.45
N GLU A 92 -22.28 -13.29 -26.71
CA GLU A 92 -23.33 -12.72 -27.56
C GLU A 92 -24.72 -12.90 -26.92
N LYS A 93 -25.07 -14.13 -26.48
CA LYS A 93 -26.33 -14.40 -25.79
C LYS A 93 -26.47 -13.67 -24.47
N LEU A 94 -25.38 -13.47 -23.71
CA LEU A 94 -25.43 -12.77 -22.44
C LEU A 94 -25.48 -11.25 -22.64
N SER A 95 -24.86 -10.71 -23.69
CA SER A 95 -24.85 -9.27 -24.01
C SER A 95 -26.22 -8.73 -24.42
N GLU A 96 -27.13 -9.59 -24.89
CA GLU A 96 -28.51 -9.20 -25.18
C GLU A 96 -29.32 -8.84 -23.92
N ASN A 97 -28.85 -9.25 -22.75
CA ASN A 97 -29.55 -9.03 -21.49
C ASN A 97 -29.15 -7.68 -20.85
N PRO A 98 -30.11 -6.88 -20.34
CA PRO A 98 -29.80 -5.58 -19.73
C PRO A 98 -28.90 -5.70 -18.48
N GLU A 99 -28.99 -6.79 -17.73
CA GLU A 99 -28.16 -7.07 -16.56
C GLU A 99 -26.67 -7.29 -16.90
N PHE A 100 -26.35 -7.62 -18.15
CA PHE A 100 -24.96 -7.70 -18.62
C PHE A 100 -24.32 -6.31 -18.65
N ALA A 101 -25.03 -5.31 -19.15
CA ALA A 101 -24.57 -3.92 -19.15
C ALA A 101 -24.30 -3.42 -17.72
N GLU A 102 -25.17 -3.80 -16.77
CA GLU A 102 -24.99 -3.46 -15.35
C GLU A 102 -23.75 -4.14 -14.74
N LEU A 103 -23.50 -5.40 -15.09
CA LEU A 103 -22.27 -6.11 -14.68
C LEU A 103 -21.02 -5.41 -15.24
N VAL A 104 -21.03 -5.05 -16.53
CA VAL A 104 -19.93 -4.29 -17.16
C VAL A 104 -19.72 -2.96 -16.43
N ARG A 105 -20.79 -2.24 -16.11
CA ARG A 105 -20.73 -0.99 -15.35
C ARG A 105 -20.05 -1.18 -14.00
N VAL A 106 -20.49 -2.17 -13.21
CA VAL A 106 -19.93 -2.46 -11.88
C VAL A 106 -18.44 -2.81 -11.97
N LEU A 107 -18.04 -3.63 -12.95
CA LEU A 107 -16.64 -3.99 -13.13
C LEU A 107 -15.81 -2.80 -13.64
N SER A 108 -16.33 -1.98 -14.55
CA SER A 108 -15.66 -0.78 -15.03
C SER A 108 -15.40 0.21 -13.90
N GLU A 109 -16.41 0.45 -13.06
CA GLU A 109 -16.26 1.27 -11.84
C GLU A 109 -15.21 0.68 -10.88
N ALA A 110 -15.19 -0.65 -10.70
CA ALA A 110 -14.23 -1.31 -9.84
C ALA A 110 -12.79 -1.15 -10.35
N PHE A 111 -12.56 -1.33 -11.66
CA PHE A 111 -11.25 -1.10 -12.27
C PHE A 111 -10.83 0.37 -12.19
N ALA A 112 -11.74 1.30 -12.49
CA ALA A 112 -11.49 2.73 -12.35
C ALA A 112 -11.15 3.10 -10.90
N ALA A 113 -11.86 2.52 -9.92
CA ALA A 113 -11.62 2.70 -8.49
C ALA A 113 -10.37 1.97 -7.98
N ARG A 114 -9.71 1.16 -8.82
CA ARG A 114 -8.57 0.30 -8.46
C ARG A 114 -8.91 -0.63 -7.30
N ALA A 115 -10.11 -1.19 -7.33
CA ALA A 115 -10.53 -2.18 -6.36
C ALA A 115 -9.90 -3.54 -6.70
N PRO A 116 -9.13 -4.18 -5.83
CA PRO A 116 -8.66 -5.53 -6.06
C PRO A 116 -9.80 -6.56 -5.97
N ILE A 117 -10.82 -6.30 -5.15
CA ILE A 117 -11.93 -7.23 -4.94
C ILE A 117 -13.27 -6.50 -5.00
N VAL A 118 -14.22 -7.07 -5.73
CA VAL A 118 -15.64 -6.67 -5.70
C VAL A 118 -16.41 -7.69 -4.87
N LEU A 119 -17.14 -7.22 -3.87
CA LEU A 119 -18.03 -8.03 -3.03
C LEU A 119 -19.48 -7.77 -3.42
N LEU A 120 -20.20 -8.84 -3.72
CA LEU A 120 -21.60 -8.80 -4.10
C LEU A 120 -22.38 -9.62 -3.09
N ASP A 121 -23.26 -8.96 -2.33
CA ASP A 121 -24.08 -9.57 -1.29
C ASP A 121 -25.54 -9.43 -1.64
N LEU A 122 -26.22 -10.53 -1.93
CA LEU A 122 -27.66 -10.54 -2.12
C LEU A 122 -28.34 -10.63 -0.75
N ALA A 123 -29.03 -9.57 -0.34
CA ALA A 123 -29.72 -9.44 0.94
C ALA A 123 -31.15 -8.94 0.75
N GLN A 124 -31.92 -8.83 1.86
CA GLN A 124 -33.21 -8.17 1.84
C GLN A 124 -33.06 -6.73 1.36
N GLY A 125 -33.73 -6.36 0.28
CA GLY A 125 -33.64 -5.03 -0.34
C GLY A 125 -32.82 -4.96 -1.63
N GLY A 126 -32.18 -6.06 -2.05
CA GLY A 126 -31.47 -6.13 -3.32
C GLY A 126 -30.02 -6.58 -3.25
N LEU A 127 -29.28 -6.38 -4.36
CA LEU A 127 -27.88 -6.71 -4.45
C LEU A 127 -27.01 -5.53 -4.00
N HIS A 128 -26.31 -5.73 -2.90
CA HIS A 128 -25.34 -4.77 -2.39
C HIS A 128 -23.97 -4.99 -3.04
N VAL A 129 -23.48 -3.98 -3.74
CA VAL A 129 -22.14 -3.98 -4.35
C VAL A 129 -21.20 -3.21 -3.45
N ARG A 130 -20.10 -3.84 -3.05
CA ARG A 130 -19.03 -3.21 -2.25
C ARG A 130 -17.67 -3.48 -2.87
N TYR A 131 -16.82 -2.51 -2.84
CA TYR A 131 -15.43 -2.62 -3.26
C TYR A 131 -14.54 -2.79 -2.04
N ASP A 132 -13.68 -3.81 -2.04
CA ASP A 132 -12.61 -3.91 -1.04
C ASP A 132 -11.42 -3.11 -1.57
N ILE A 133 -11.22 -1.91 -1.05
CA ILE A 133 -10.18 -1.00 -1.49
C ILE A 133 -9.39 -0.58 -0.26
N ASP A 134 -8.08 -0.79 -0.30
CA ASP A 134 -7.19 -0.44 0.79
C ASP A 134 -7.61 -1.10 2.14
N ASP A 135 -8.03 -2.39 2.09
CA ASP A 135 -8.58 -3.17 3.21
C ASP A 135 -9.84 -2.54 3.84
N THR A 136 -10.53 -1.72 3.11
CA THR A 136 -11.80 -1.12 3.53
C THR A 136 -12.91 -1.53 2.57
N LYS A 137 -13.95 -2.15 3.11
CA LYS A 137 -15.16 -2.50 2.34
C LYS A 137 -16.01 -1.25 2.17
N VAL A 138 -15.88 -0.62 1.03
CA VAL A 138 -16.57 0.63 0.71
C VAL A 138 -17.77 0.29 -0.18
N PRO A 139 -19.00 0.76 0.12
CA PRO A 139 -20.12 0.66 -0.80
C PRO A 139 -19.79 1.42 -2.10
N THR A 140 -20.44 1.04 -3.18
CA THR A 140 -20.43 1.85 -4.41
C THR A 140 -20.92 3.24 -4.08
N ARG A 141 -20.29 4.27 -4.63
CA ARG A 141 -20.67 5.65 -4.38
C ARG A 141 -21.12 6.31 -5.69
N ILE A 142 -22.16 7.08 -5.60
CA ILE A 142 -22.73 7.83 -6.72
C ILE A 142 -22.79 9.32 -6.36
N ARG A 143 -22.76 10.17 -7.38
CA ARG A 143 -22.97 11.60 -7.17
C ARG A 143 -24.43 11.87 -6.85
N GLU A 144 -24.71 12.56 -5.74
CA GLU A 144 -26.07 12.80 -5.23
C GLU A 144 -27.01 13.42 -6.28
N HIS A 145 -26.49 14.34 -7.09
CA HIS A 145 -27.30 14.98 -8.13
C HIS A 145 -27.79 13.99 -9.20
N LEU A 146 -27.07 12.88 -9.46
CA LEU A 146 -27.49 11.84 -10.39
C LEU A 146 -28.66 11.02 -9.83
N LEU A 147 -28.66 10.77 -8.52
CA LEU A 147 -29.81 10.13 -7.85
C LEU A 147 -31.07 10.99 -7.92
N ASN A 148 -30.89 12.29 -7.78
CA ASN A 148 -32.00 13.25 -7.73
C ASN A 148 -32.41 13.78 -9.11
N GLY A 149 -31.79 13.30 -10.21
CA GLY A 149 -32.04 13.75 -11.58
C GLY A 149 -31.70 15.23 -11.80
N ARG A 150 -30.90 15.85 -10.94
CA ARG A 150 -30.52 17.26 -11.03
C ARG A 150 -29.30 17.45 -11.92
N LYS A 151 -29.32 18.52 -12.74
CA LYS A 151 -28.11 18.99 -13.43
C LYS A 151 -27.32 19.90 -12.48
N LEU A 152 -26.05 19.60 -12.26
CA LEU A 152 -25.14 20.48 -11.50
C LEU A 152 -24.94 21.79 -12.25
N ARG A 153 -24.98 22.92 -11.52
CA ARG A 153 -24.49 24.20 -12.01
C ARG A 153 -22.96 24.23 -11.90
N LYS A 154 -22.31 25.08 -12.70
CA LYS A 154 -20.83 25.13 -12.80
C LYS A 154 -20.09 25.30 -11.46
N ASN A 155 -20.74 25.86 -10.43
CA ASN A 155 -20.16 26.15 -9.12
C ASN A 155 -20.74 25.28 -7.99
N ASP A 156 -21.63 24.33 -8.28
CA ASP A 156 -22.21 23.46 -7.25
C ASP A 156 -21.18 22.38 -6.86
N PRO A 157 -21.01 22.09 -5.56
CA PRO A 157 -20.11 21.03 -5.12
C PRO A 157 -20.63 19.66 -5.54
N GLU A 158 -19.73 18.79 -6.02
CA GLU A 158 -20.06 17.38 -6.26
C GLU A 158 -20.08 16.61 -4.93
N VAL A 159 -21.28 16.31 -4.43
CA VAL A 159 -21.47 15.51 -3.24
C VAL A 159 -21.56 14.03 -3.62
N TRP A 160 -20.80 13.18 -2.93
CA TRP A 160 -20.78 11.74 -3.11
C TRP A 160 -21.50 11.04 -1.98
N VAL A 161 -22.48 10.21 -2.31
CA VAL A 161 -23.29 9.41 -1.38
C VAL A 161 -23.19 7.93 -1.72
N ASP A 162 -23.54 7.07 -0.77
CA ASP A 162 -23.58 5.63 -1.03
C ASP A 162 -24.67 5.31 -2.06
N ALA A 163 -24.33 4.50 -3.06
CA ALA A 163 -25.30 4.07 -4.07
C ALA A 163 -26.33 3.15 -3.43
N PRO A 164 -27.61 3.25 -3.81
CA PRO A 164 -28.62 2.29 -3.38
C PRO A 164 -28.28 0.89 -3.90
N PRO A 165 -28.73 -0.17 -3.22
CA PRO A 165 -28.58 -1.53 -3.73
C PRO A 165 -29.32 -1.67 -5.08
N LEU A 166 -28.80 -2.53 -5.96
CA LEU A 166 -29.53 -2.91 -7.17
C LEU A 166 -30.78 -3.69 -6.79
N ASP A 167 -31.84 -3.50 -7.52
CA ASP A 167 -33.08 -4.24 -7.26
C ASP A 167 -32.83 -5.76 -7.28
N ALA A 168 -33.60 -6.51 -6.50
CA ALA A 168 -33.36 -7.93 -6.27
C ALA A 168 -33.43 -8.78 -7.55
N VAL A 169 -34.27 -8.41 -8.50
CA VAL A 169 -34.45 -9.17 -9.76
C VAL A 169 -33.27 -8.96 -10.69
N THR A 170 -32.87 -7.71 -10.92
CA THR A 170 -31.68 -7.36 -11.71
C THR A 170 -30.42 -7.91 -11.07
N GLY A 171 -30.28 -7.77 -9.74
CA GLY A 171 -29.16 -8.30 -8.98
C GLY A 171 -29.00 -9.82 -9.09
N GLU A 172 -30.11 -10.55 -8.94
CA GLU A 172 -30.13 -12.02 -9.09
C GLU A 172 -29.69 -12.46 -10.50
N LYS A 173 -30.24 -11.84 -11.53
CA LYS A 173 -29.89 -12.14 -12.91
C LYS A 173 -28.42 -11.78 -13.21
N MET A 174 -27.92 -10.68 -12.67
CA MET A 174 -26.52 -10.29 -12.80
C MET A 174 -25.58 -11.34 -12.18
N LEU A 175 -25.93 -11.87 -10.99
CA LEU A 175 -25.15 -12.93 -10.35
C LEU A 175 -25.16 -14.23 -11.16
N VAL A 176 -26.31 -14.62 -11.72
CA VAL A 176 -26.41 -15.78 -12.61
C VAL A 176 -25.54 -15.60 -13.86
N THR A 177 -25.56 -14.42 -14.46
CA THR A 177 -24.71 -14.07 -15.61
C THR A 177 -23.23 -14.18 -15.24
N LEU A 178 -22.82 -13.60 -14.11
CA LEU A 178 -21.45 -13.67 -13.61
C LEU A 178 -21.00 -15.13 -13.33
N MET A 179 -21.85 -15.95 -12.73
CA MET A 179 -21.57 -17.37 -12.51
C MET A 179 -21.35 -18.12 -13.83
N ARG A 180 -22.19 -17.87 -14.83
CA ARG A 180 -22.04 -18.49 -16.16
C ARG A 180 -20.74 -18.07 -16.84
N LEU A 181 -20.39 -16.77 -16.78
CA LEU A 181 -19.12 -16.25 -17.28
C LEU A 181 -17.91 -16.94 -16.63
N ALA A 182 -18.00 -17.20 -15.32
CA ALA A 182 -16.93 -17.88 -14.57
C ALA A 182 -16.96 -19.41 -14.69
N GLY A 183 -17.82 -20.00 -15.55
CA GLY A 183 -17.96 -21.45 -15.71
C GLY A 183 -18.59 -22.15 -14.49
N LEU A 184 -19.29 -21.41 -13.61
CA LEU A 184 -19.93 -21.96 -12.43
C LEU A 184 -21.38 -22.34 -12.69
N SER A 185 -21.90 -23.28 -11.88
CA SER A 185 -23.28 -23.77 -12.01
C SER A 185 -24.24 -22.96 -11.11
N PRO A 186 -25.15 -22.14 -11.68
CA PRO A 186 -26.17 -21.46 -10.89
C PRO A 186 -27.13 -22.41 -10.15
N LYS A 187 -27.24 -23.67 -10.56
CA LYS A 187 -28.04 -24.71 -9.91
C LYS A 187 -27.45 -25.22 -8.59
N LYS A 188 -26.14 -25.04 -8.39
CA LYS A 188 -25.41 -25.47 -7.19
C LYS A 188 -25.16 -24.34 -6.19
N ARG A 189 -26.00 -23.32 -6.17
CA ARG A 189 -25.94 -22.22 -5.20
C ARG A 189 -26.02 -22.72 -3.76
N GLY A 190 -25.52 -21.91 -2.83
CA GLY A 190 -25.43 -22.31 -1.41
C GLY A 190 -24.22 -23.18 -1.07
N ARG A 191 -23.35 -23.48 -2.03
CA ARG A 191 -22.08 -24.19 -1.83
C ARG A 191 -20.91 -23.33 -2.30
N PRO A 192 -19.73 -23.42 -1.67
CA PRO A 192 -18.52 -22.75 -2.17
C PRO A 192 -18.19 -23.23 -3.59
N GLN A 193 -18.03 -22.29 -4.50
CA GLN A 193 -17.61 -22.53 -5.88
C GLN A 193 -16.52 -21.53 -6.22
N VAL A 194 -15.59 -21.91 -7.09
CA VAL A 194 -14.53 -21.03 -7.60
C VAL A 194 -14.45 -21.22 -9.11
N GLY A 195 -14.43 -20.13 -9.84
CA GLY A 195 -14.28 -20.11 -11.29
C GLY A 195 -13.51 -18.87 -11.75
N GLU A 196 -13.15 -18.85 -13.01
CA GLU A 196 -12.34 -17.76 -13.58
C GLU A 196 -12.97 -17.31 -14.90
N PHE A 197 -12.81 -16.01 -15.19
CA PHE A 197 -13.22 -15.41 -16.45
C PHE A 197 -12.22 -14.32 -16.85
N GLU A 198 -12.13 -14.06 -18.14
CA GLU A 198 -11.24 -13.04 -18.68
C GLU A 198 -11.98 -11.74 -18.94
N VAL A 199 -11.29 -10.64 -18.69
CA VAL A 199 -11.70 -9.30 -19.07
C VAL A 199 -10.60 -8.62 -19.84
N THR A 200 -10.96 -7.80 -20.80
CA THR A 200 -10.02 -6.87 -21.45
C THR A 200 -10.29 -5.48 -20.89
N VAL A 201 -9.26 -4.86 -20.33
CA VAL A 201 -9.32 -3.51 -19.74
C VAL A 201 -8.30 -2.66 -20.48
N ASP A 202 -8.75 -1.62 -21.18
CA ASP A 202 -7.89 -0.76 -22.01
C ASP A 202 -6.98 -1.58 -22.96
N GLY A 203 -7.55 -2.59 -23.62
CA GLY A 203 -6.85 -3.48 -24.53
C GLY A 203 -5.95 -4.54 -23.90
N LYS A 204 -5.86 -4.60 -22.56
CA LYS A 204 -5.05 -5.60 -21.83
C LYS A 204 -5.93 -6.69 -21.23
N LYS A 205 -5.64 -7.94 -21.56
CA LYS A 205 -6.33 -9.09 -20.98
C LYS A 205 -5.95 -9.27 -19.51
N ARG A 206 -6.94 -9.57 -18.66
CA ARG A 206 -6.80 -9.89 -17.25
C ARG A 206 -7.69 -11.07 -16.89
N THR A 207 -7.21 -11.99 -16.07
CA THR A 207 -8.00 -13.09 -15.53
C THR A 207 -8.58 -12.68 -14.20
N CYS A 208 -9.90 -12.69 -14.06
CA CYS A 208 -10.62 -12.44 -12.82
C CYS A 208 -11.08 -13.75 -12.22
N ARG A 209 -11.07 -13.85 -10.90
CA ARG A 209 -11.52 -15.05 -10.18
C ARG A 209 -12.81 -14.75 -9.42
N LEU A 210 -13.85 -15.55 -9.67
CA LEU A 210 -15.09 -15.52 -8.91
C LEU A 210 -15.07 -16.62 -7.84
N SER A 211 -15.30 -16.24 -6.59
CA SER A 211 -15.51 -17.18 -5.49
C SER A 211 -16.86 -16.92 -4.83
N THR A 212 -17.57 -18.01 -4.48
CA THR A 212 -18.85 -17.95 -3.77
C THR A 212 -18.74 -18.62 -2.40
N LYS A 213 -19.38 -18.06 -1.39
CA LYS A 213 -19.45 -18.66 -0.05
C LYS A 213 -20.75 -18.25 0.66
N VAL A 214 -21.16 -19.05 1.63
CA VAL A 214 -22.29 -18.71 2.50
C VAL A 214 -21.76 -18.17 3.83
N ILE A 215 -22.22 -16.99 4.22
CA ILE A 215 -21.89 -16.36 5.51
C ILE A 215 -23.18 -16.02 6.22
N LYS A 216 -23.41 -16.58 7.41
CA LYS A 216 -24.60 -16.32 8.23
C LYS A 216 -25.91 -16.50 7.47
N GLY A 217 -26.00 -17.50 6.59
CA GLY A 217 -27.19 -17.79 5.80
C GLY A 217 -27.38 -16.93 4.54
N HIS A 218 -26.47 -15.98 4.25
CA HIS A 218 -26.50 -15.17 3.04
C HIS A 218 -25.36 -15.60 2.10
N GLU A 219 -25.66 -15.62 0.81
CA GLU A 219 -24.67 -15.94 -0.23
C GLU A 219 -23.85 -14.69 -0.57
N GLN A 220 -22.55 -14.81 -0.47
CA GLN A 220 -21.61 -13.75 -0.82
C GLN A 220 -20.76 -14.19 -2.01
N PHE A 221 -20.67 -13.32 -2.98
CA PHE A 221 -19.81 -13.45 -4.16
C PHE A 221 -18.64 -12.49 -4.03
N ALA A 222 -17.44 -12.97 -4.32
CA ALA A 222 -16.25 -12.14 -4.36
C ALA A 222 -15.57 -12.31 -5.72
N VAL A 223 -15.42 -11.21 -6.44
CA VAL A 223 -14.68 -11.14 -7.70
C VAL A 223 -13.32 -10.54 -7.41
N ASP A 224 -12.28 -11.34 -7.56
CA ASP A 224 -10.89 -10.88 -7.52
C ASP A 224 -10.49 -10.41 -8.92
N LEU A 225 -10.17 -9.12 -9.04
CA LEU A 225 -9.85 -8.46 -10.29
C LEU A 225 -8.37 -8.58 -10.69
N ALA A 226 -7.58 -9.34 -9.93
CA ALA A 226 -6.17 -9.65 -10.19
C ALA A 226 -5.38 -8.43 -10.68
N GLU A 227 -5.35 -7.36 -9.89
CA GLU A 227 -4.36 -6.31 -10.15
C GLU A 227 -2.96 -6.91 -9.98
N PRO A 228 -2.05 -6.72 -10.95
CA PRO A 228 -0.69 -7.18 -10.76
C PRO A 228 -0.12 -6.51 -9.49
N PRO A 229 0.51 -7.29 -8.61
CA PRO A 229 1.07 -6.73 -7.38
C PRO A 229 2.03 -5.59 -7.73
N LYS A 230 1.93 -4.47 -7.03
CA LYS A 230 2.89 -3.38 -7.17
C LYS A 230 4.27 -3.95 -6.85
N LYS A 231 5.17 -3.94 -7.82
CA LYS A 231 6.55 -4.38 -7.61
C LYS A 231 7.29 -3.25 -6.92
N PHE A 232 7.47 -3.36 -5.63
CA PHE A 232 8.42 -2.54 -4.88
C PHE A 232 9.82 -3.09 -5.13
N LYS A 233 10.81 -2.21 -5.30
CA LYS A 233 12.21 -2.59 -5.53
C LYS A 233 13.04 -2.45 -4.26
N THR A 234 12.70 -1.47 -3.44
CA THR A 234 13.41 -1.12 -2.21
C THR A 234 12.42 -0.81 -1.09
N ALA A 235 12.90 -0.81 0.16
CA ALA A 235 12.08 -0.43 1.30
C ALA A 235 11.71 1.06 1.29
N ASP A 236 12.48 1.90 0.59
CA ASP A 236 12.14 3.31 0.34
C ASP A 236 10.85 3.44 -0.47
N ASP A 237 10.62 2.57 -1.45
CA ASP A 237 9.37 2.54 -2.24
C ASP A 237 8.11 2.31 -1.35
N LEU A 238 8.28 1.72 -0.16
CA LEU A 238 7.22 1.54 0.82
C LEU A 238 6.91 2.81 1.61
N GLY A 239 7.78 3.84 1.53
CA GLY A 239 7.71 5.07 2.29
C GLY A 239 8.35 4.97 3.68
N MET A 240 9.32 4.07 3.86
CA MET A 240 10.13 4.00 5.08
C MET A 240 11.02 5.23 5.19
N PRO A 241 11.08 5.92 6.34
CA PRO A 241 12.01 7.03 6.54
C PRO A 241 13.47 6.61 6.33
N SER A 242 14.29 7.48 5.72
CA SER A 242 15.68 7.18 5.38
C SER A 242 16.52 6.74 6.59
N GLU A 243 16.38 7.41 7.73
CA GLU A 243 17.08 7.05 8.97
C GLU A 243 16.70 5.64 9.46
N MET A 244 15.42 5.28 9.35
CA MET A 244 14.95 3.95 9.71
C MET A 244 15.43 2.89 8.72
N LEU A 245 15.51 3.22 7.44
CA LEU A 245 16.04 2.34 6.40
C LEU A 245 17.53 2.06 6.60
N GLU A 246 18.31 3.08 6.93
CA GLU A 246 19.75 2.94 7.25
C GLU A 246 19.94 2.03 8.47
N LEU A 247 19.17 2.26 9.53
CA LEU A 247 19.20 1.40 10.72
C LEU A 247 18.77 -0.04 10.40
N LEU A 248 17.71 -0.22 9.59
CA LEU A 248 17.28 -1.55 9.14
C LEU A 248 18.41 -2.26 8.40
N GLN A 249 19.08 -1.58 7.46
CA GLN A 249 20.20 -2.13 6.70
C GLN A 249 21.39 -2.49 7.63
N GLU A 250 21.72 -1.64 8.58
CA GLU A 250 22.76 -1.95 9.57
C GLU A 250 22.42 -3.24 10.35
N LEU A 251 21.18 -3.36 10.81
CA LEU A 251 20.74 -4.48 11.63
C LEU A 251 20.72 -5.80 10.85
N VAL A 252 20.16 -5.83 9.63
CA VAL A 252 20.09 -7.06 8.83
C VAL A 252 21.43 -7.49 8.25
N ASN A 253 22.41 -6.57 8.19
CA ASN A 253 23.78 -6.84 7.73
C ASN A 253 24.72 -7.29 8.86
N LYS A 254 24.24 -7.41 10.10
CA LYS A 254 25.03 -8.00 11.19
C LYS A 254 25.47 -9.42 10.83
N LYS A 255 26.61 -9.82 11.34
CA LYS A 255 27.22 -11.11 11.01
C LYS A 255 26.30 -12.29 11.37
N HIS A 256 25.66 -12.23 12.53
CA HIS A 256 24.73 -13.24 13.05
C HIS A 256 23.66 -12.59 13.92
N GLY A 257 22.58 -13.32 14.21
CA GLY A 257 21.49 -12.92 15.07
C GLY A 257 20.12 -13.14 14.45
N LEU A 258 19.07 -12.81 15.19
CA LEU A 258 17.68 -12.96 14.78
C LEU A 258 17.06 -11.57 14.52
N PHE A 259 16.55 -11.36 13.32
CA PHE A 259 15.75 -10.20 12.95
C PHE A 259 14.31 -10.61 12.68
N ILE A 260 13.34 -9.93 13.29
CA ILE A 260 11.92 -10.28 13.21
C ILE A 260 11.20 -9.25 12.36
N VAL A 261 10.45 -9.69 11.36
CA VAL A 261 9.59 -8.87 10.52
C VAL A 261 8.14 -9.15 10.86
N SER A 262 7.36 -8.13 11.10
CA SER A 262 5.97 -8.32 11.48
C SER A 262 5.00 -7.33 10.85
N ALA A 263 3.77 -7.75 10.70
CA ALA A 263 2.61 -6.92 10.44
C ALA A 263 1.34 -7.68 10.79
N SER A 264 0.28 -6.99 11.15
CA SER A 264 -1.03 -7.63 11.28
C SER A 264 -1.62 -7.95 9.90
N LYS A 265 -2.60 -8.86 9.86
CA LYS A 265 -3.24 -9.31 8.61
C LYS A 265 -3.71 -8.14 7.75
N GLY A 266 -3.37 -8.15 6.45
CA GLY A 266 -3.72 -7.10 5.50
C GLY A 266 -2.78 -5.88 5.51
N ASN A 267 -1.78 -5.83 6.38
CA ASN A 267 -0.82 -4.73 6.49
C ASN A 267 0.51 -4.99 5.76
N GLY A 268 0.52 -5.90 4.77
CA GLY A 268 1.63 -6.07 3.84
C GLY A 268 2.86 -6.80 4.41
N LEU A 269 2.66 -7.79 5.31
CA LEU A 269 3.74 -8.58 5.91
C LEU A 269 4.68 -9.18 4.87
N SER A 270 4.15 -9.82 3.82
CA SER A 270 4.99 -10.44 2.77
C SER A 270 5.85 -9.41 2.06
N THR A 271 5.28 -8.26 1.71
CA THR A 271 6.03 -7.18 1.04
C THR A 271 7.10 -6.58 1.94
N LEU A 272 6.80 -6.35 3.22
CA LEU A 272 7.79 -5.85 4.18
C LEU A 272 8.92 -6.87 4.36
N PHE A 273 8.59 -8.16 4.45
CA PHE A 273 9.59 -9.23 4.56
C PHE A 273 10.51 -9.25 3.34
N ASP A 274 9.96 -9.25 2.12
CA ASP A 274 10.73 -9.26 0.89
C ASP A 274 11.66 -8.07 0.81
N MET A 275 11.17 -6.87 1.17
CA MET A 275 11.96 -5.65 1.18
C MET A 275 13.04 -5.65 2.27
N THR A 276 12.75 -6.21 3.46
CA THR A 276 13.73 -6.38 4.54
C THR A 276 14.87 -7.29 4.12
N VAL A 277 14.56 -8.45 3.54
CA VAL A 277 15.57 -9.38 3.01
C VAL A 277 16.35 -8.72 1.86
N THR A 278 15.64 -7.94 1.01
CA THR A 278 16.28 -7.22 -0.11
C THR A 278 17.22 -6.11 0.38
N ALA A 279 16.96 -5.51 1.53
CA ALA A 279 17.82 -4.49 2.14
C ALA A 279 19.14 -5.08 2.70
N GLY A 280 19.21 -6.39 2.94
CA GLY A 280 20.41 -7.10 3.35
C GLY A 280 21.39 -7.33 2.20
N ASP A 281 22.66 -7.56 2.56
CA ASP A 281 23.76 -7.83 1.60
C ASP A 281 23.69 -9.28 1.08
N ARG A 282 22.67 -9.56 0.27
CA ARG A 282 22.44 -10.86 -0.38
C ARG A 282 23.27 -11.09 -1.65
N LEU A 283 24.11 -10.12 -2.02
CA LEU A 283 25.05 -10.28 -3.12
C LEU A 283 26.36 -10.91 -2.65
N MET A 284 26.82 -10.54 -1.45
CA MET A 284 28.05 -11.05 -0.85
C MET A 284 27.82 -12.15 0.17
N ARG A 285 26.58 -12.42 0.55
CA ARG A 285 26.19 -13.39 1.57
C ARG A 285 25.17 -14.36 1.01
N ASP A 286 25.42 -15.65 1.21
CA ASP A 286 24.48 -16.71 0.82
C ASP A 286 23.36 -16.87 1.83
N PHE A 287 22.16 -16.40 1.48
CA PHE A 287 20.94 -16.67 2.23
C PHE A 287 20.14 -17.82 1.64
N VAL A 288 19.55 -18.64 2.50
CA VAL A 288 18.66 -19.73 2.10
C VAL A 288 17.28 -19.51 2.71
N SER A 289 16.26 -19.48 1.85
CA SER A 289 14.85 -19.47 2.24
C SER A 289 14.36 -20.91 2.51
N ILE A 290 13.82 -21.16 3.70
CA ILE A 290 13.19 -22.44 4.04
C ILE A 290 11.69 -22.30 3.82
N GLU A 291 11.14 -23.05 2.87
CA GLU A 291 9.75 -22.90 2.42
C GLU A 291 9.05 -24.25 2.26
N GLU A 292 7.76 -24.29 2.57
CA GLU A 292 6.93 -25.45 2.27
C GLU A 292 6.66 -25.54 0.76
N LYS A 293 6.64 -26.75 0.22
CA LYS A 293 6.51 -27.03 -1.23
C LYS A 293 5.25 -26.40 -1.84
N ASN A 294 4.15 -26.40 -1.08
CA ASN A 294 2.85 -25.89 -1.51
C ASN A 294 2.68 -24.36 -1.33
N GLU A 295 3.67 -23.68 -0.77
CA GLU A 295 3.65 -22.23 -0.66
C GLU A 295 4.08 -21.56 -1.97
N ASN A 296 3.21 -20.66 -2.49
CA ASN A 296 3.51 -19.82 -3.64
C ASN A 296 4.06 -18.48 -3.18
N ASN A 297 5.29 -18.45 -2.70
CA ASN A 297 5.96 -17.24 -2.29
C ASN A 297 6.63 -16.54 -3.47
N THR A 298 6.76 -15.20 -3.39
CA THR A 298 7.55 -14.44 -4.36
C THR A 298 9.03 -14.79 -4.17
N GLU A 299 9.71 -15.12 -5.24
CA GLU A 299 11.16 -15.38 -5.21
C GLU A 299 11.91 -14.07 -4.97
N ILE A 300 12.84 -14.10 -4.03
CA ILE A 300 13.74 -12.98 -3.74
C ILE A 300 15.04 -13.22 -4.49
N GLN A 301 15.44 -12.27 -5.30
CA GLN A 301 16.67 -12.37 -6.10
C GLN A 301 17.89 -12.64 -5.21
N ASN A 302 18.75 -13.58 -5.61
CA ASN A 302 19.95 -14.02 -4.90
C ASN A 302 19.70 -14.65 -3.51
N VAL A 303 18.52 -15.21 -3.29
CA VAL A 303 18.18 -16.05 -2.13
C VAL A 303 17.86 -17.44 -2.65
N LYS A 304 18.62 -18.45 -2.23
CA LYS A 304 18.37 -19.84 -2.60
C LYS A 304 17.13 -20.35 -1.87
N ILE A 305 16.31 -21.18 -2.52
CA ILE A 305 15.12 -21.76 -1.90
C ILE A 305 15.38 -23.23 -1.60
N GLN A 306 15.24 -23.60 -0.33
CA GLN A 306 15.23 -25.00 0.13
C GLN A 306 13.81 -25.37 0.52
N LYS A 307 13.15 -26.19 -0.30
CA LYS A 307 11.78 -26.64 -0.05
C LYS A 307 11.77 -27.92 0.81
N TYR A 308 10.72 -28.05 1.63
CA TYR A 308 10.35 -29.27 2.32
C TYR A 308 8.90 -29.64 1.98
N ASP A 309 8.56 -30.93 2.13
CA ASP A 309 7.24 -31.47 1.80
C ASP A 309 6.58 -32.03 3.07
N ALA A 310 5.75 -31.21 3.70
CA ALA A 310 5.05 -31.59 4.92
C ALA A 310 4.09 -32.76 4.71
N GLU A 311 3.55 -32.97 3.50
CA GLU A 311 2.67 -34.10 3.17
C GLU A 311 3.44 -35.43 3.15
N SER A 312 4.72 -35.38 2.84
CA SER A 312 5.61 -36.56 2.91
C SER A 312 6.16 -36.83 4.31
N GLY A 313 5.80 -36.02 5.31
CA GLY A 313 6.32 -36.13 6.68
C GLY A 313 7.67 -35.46 6.88
N GLU A 314 8.14 -34.67 5.91
CA GLU A 314 9.36 -33.90 6.02
C GLU A 314 9.08 -32.56 6.73
N GLY A 315 9.85 -32.26 7.79
CA GLY A 315 9.75 -31.00 8.52
C GLY A 315 10.78 -29.94 8.08
N PRO A 316 10.59 -28.67 8.48
CA PRO A 316 11.50 -27.57 8.15
C PRO A 316 12.92 -27.76 8.74
N ASN A 317 13.08 -28.49 9.85
CA ASN A 317 14.39 -28.77 10.46
C ASN A 317 15.26 -29.62 9.54
N GLN A 318 14.70 -30.65 8.88
CA GLN A 318 15.41 -31.47 7.90
C GLN A 318 15.84 -30.63 6.67
N ALA A 319 15.04 -29.63 6.30
CA ALA A 319 15.40 -28.70 5.24
C ALA A 319 16.59 -27.80 5.64
N ILE A 320 16.65 -27.34 6.91
CA ILE A 320 17.83 -26.62 7.43
C ILE A 320 19.07 -27.50 7.38
N GLU A 321 19.00 -28.76 7.83
CA GLU A 321 20.14 -29.68 7.80
C GLU A 321 20.69 -29.84 6.38
N ARG A 322 19.82 -30.00 5.39
CA ARG A 322 20.27 -30.04 3.99
C ARG A 322 20.86 -28.73 3.51
N ALA A 323 20.26 -27.61 3.88
CA ALA A 323 20.75 -26.28 3.52
C ALA A 323 22.13 -26.00 4.12
N MET A 324 22.40 -26.50 5.34
CA MET A 324 23.69 -26.37 6.02
C MET A 324 24.85 -26.98 5.24
N LEU A 325 24.64 -27.99 4.38
CA LEU A 325 25.67 -28.57 3.52
C LEU A 325 26.26 -27.53 2.53
N SER A 326 25.58 -26.47 2.24
CA SER A 326 26.08 -25.38 1.39
C SER A 326 26.75 -24.25 2.19
N TYR A 327 26.92 -24.40 3.51
CA TYR A 327 27.51 -23.40 4.40
C TYR A 327 26.89 -21.98 4.25
N PRO A 328 25.57 -21.81 4.37
CA PRO A 328 24.94 -20.53 4.15
C PRO A 328 25.37 -19.49 5.20
N SER A 329 25.35 -18.22 4.83
CA SER A 329 25.58 -17.10 5.75
C SER A 329 24.36 -16.84 6.64
N GLY A 330 23.17 -17.25 6.21
CA GLY A 330 21.96 -17.07 6.98
C GLY A 330 20.74 -17.76 6.40
N PHE A 331 19.66 -17.71 7.18
CA PHE A 331 18.36 -18.28 6.82
C PHE A 331 17.28 -17.21 6.81
N VAL A 332 16.33 -17.37 5.90
CA VAL A 332 15.13 -16.57 5.88
C VAL A 332 13.91 -17.48 5.86
N THR A 333 12.86 -17.13 6.60
CA THR A 333 11.62 -17.91 6.59
C THR A 333 10.42 -17.02 6.83
N ARG A 334 9.35 -17.35 6.11
CA ARG A 334 8.08 -16.66 6.24
C ARG A 334 7.20 -17.37 7.27
N ASN A 335 6.39 -16.56 7.98
CA ASN A 335 5.28 -17.04 8.77
C ASN A 335 5.64 -18.12 9.82
N LEU A 336 6.72 -17.86 10.58
CA LEU A 336 7.21 -18.78 11.62
C LEU A 336 6.13 -19.08 12.66
N ARG A 337 5.77 -20.37 12.80
CA ARG A 337 4.73 -20.86 13.70
C ARG A 337 5.11 -22.14 14.45
N ASP A 338 6.00 -22.92 13.88
CA ASP A 338 6.42 -24.20 14.46
C ASP A 338 7.42 -23.99 15.59
N PRO A 339 7.15 -24.49 16.82
CA PRO A 339 8.03 -24.32 17.97
C PRO A 339 9.41 -24.96 17.79
N ALA A 340 9.47 -26.18 17.24
CA ALA A 340 10.73 -26.90 17.05
C ALA A 340 11.61 -26.20 16.02
N PHE A 341 10.99 -25.67 14.95
CA PHE A 341 11.67 -24.89 13.94
C PHE A 341 12.17 -23.54 14.51
N ALA A 342 11.36 -22.90 15.35
CA ALA A 342 11.77 -21.66 16.02
C ALA A 342 12.99 -21.87 16.92
N HIS A 343 13.04 -22.97 17.67
CA HIS A 343 14.20 -23.34 18.50
C HIS A 343 15.45 -23.55 17.64
N GLU A 344 15.36 -24.27 16.54
CA GLU A 344 16.49 -24.50 15.64
C GLU A 344 17.02 -23.20 15.06
N LEU A 345 16.14 -22.32 14.58
CA LEU A 345 16.53 -21.02 14.03
C LEU A 345 17.19 -20.11 15.08
N VAL A 346 16.69 -20.10 16.32
CA VAL A 346 17.29 -19.31 17.42
C VAL A 346 18.69 -19.86 17.76
N GLN A 347 18.90 -21.17 17.79
CA GLN A 347 20.22 -21.74 18.01
C GLN A 347 21.20 -21.35 16.91
N ARG A 348 20.79 -21.42 15.63
CA ARG A 348 21.62 -20.96 14.50
C ARG A 348 21.94 -19.46 14.59
N ALA A 349 20.98 -18.66 15.05
CA ALA A 349 21.18 -17.23 15.25
C ALA A 349 22.14 -16.89 16.43
N ILE A 350 22.20 -17.74 17.47
CA ILE A 350 23.15 -17.62 18.57
C ILE A 350 24.56 -18.01 18.11
N GLU A 351 24.66 -19.07 17.32
CA GLU A 351 25.94 -19.62 16.87
C GLU A 351 26.67 -18.64 15.91
N ASP A 352 26.22 -18.54 14.68
CA ASP A 352 26.94 -17.77 13.66
C ASP A 352 26.10 -17.33 12.45
N LYS A 353 24.77 -17.62 12.41
CA LYS A 353 23.91 -17.35 11.26
C LYS A 353 23.07 -16.09 11.45
N MET A 354 22.89 -15.33 10.37
CA MET A 354 21.87 -14.30 10.33
C MET A 354 20.52 -14.93 9.98
N VAL A 355 19.54 -14.77 10.83
CA VAL A 355 18.20 -15.34 10.64
C VAL A 355 17.17 -14.21 10.54
N ILE A 356 16.42 -14.18 9.44
CA ILE A 356 15.33 -13.23 9.23
C ILE A 356 14.02 -13.99 9.16
N VAL A 357 13.12 -13.72 10.10
CA VAL A 357 11.83 -14.42 10.18
C VAL A 357 10.67 -13.45 10.08
N SER A 358 9.55 -13.89 9.47
CA SER A 358 8.31 -13.14 9.58
C SER A 358 7.33 -13.80 10.54
N VAL A 359 6.64 -12.96 11.34
CA VAL A 359 5.62 -13.39 12.31
C VAL A 359 4.42 -12.44 12.20
N PRO A 360 3.19 -12.95 11.99
CA PRO A 360 2.00 -12.11 12.05
C PRO A 360 1.80 -11.54 13.45
N ALA A 361 1.98 -10.24 13.62
CA ALA A 361 1.87 -9.58 14.92
C ALA A 361 1.26 -8.17 14.78
N GLU A 362 0.83 -7.61 15.91
CA GLU A 362 0.20 -6.29 15.93
C GLU A 362 1.22 -5.14 15.89
N ASP A 363 2.38 -5.36 16.49
CA ASP A 363 3.52 -4.44 16.49
C ASP A 363 4.83 -5.22 16.68
N SER A 364 5.96 -4.53 16.62
CA SER A 364 7.30 -5.11 16.73
C SER A 364 7.57 -5.76 18.09
N ILE A 365 6.96 -5.27 19.16
CA ILE A 365 7.10 -5.83 20.52
C ILE A 365 6.21 -7.07 20.69
N ASP A 366 4.98 -7.05 20.13
CA ASP A 366 4.10 -8.22 20.08
C ASP A 366 4.76 -9.37 19.29
N ALA A 367 5.52 -9.04 18.24
CA ALA A 367 6.27 -10.02 17.47
C ALA A 367 7.36 -10.71 18.31
N ILE A 368 8.10 -9.97 19.13
CA ILE A 368 9.09 -10.53 20.06
C ILE A 368 8.38 -11.44 21.07
N SER A 369 7.25 -10.99 21.63
CA SER A 369 6.46 -11.79 22.58
C SER A 369 5.98 -13.10 21.97
N LYS A 370 5.55 -13.08 20.71
CA LYS A 370 5.11 -14.29 19.99
C LYS A 370 6.23 -15.29 19.73
N ILE A 371 7.47 -14.84 19.53
CA ILE A 371 8.62 -15.74 19.48
C ILE A 371 8.84 -16.42 20.83
N ILE A 372 8.68 -15.69 21.93
CA ILE A 372 8.74 -16.27 23.30
C ILE A 372 7.61 -17.27 23.51
N ASP A 373 6.39 -16.98 23.04
CA ASP A 373 5.21 -17.85 23.13
C ASP A 373 5.38 -19.17 22.36
N LEU A 374 6.30 -19.24 21.37
CA LEU A 374 6.72 -20.50 20.74
C LEU A 374 7.62 -21.38 21.64
N GLY A 375 7.82 -21.01 22.90
CA GLY A 375 8.61 -21.76 23.87
C GLY A 375 10.09 -21.38 23.92
N ILE A 376 10.49 -20.31 23.24
CA ILE A 376 11.87 -19.83 23.26
C ILE A 376 12.19 -19.20 24.62
N VAL A 377 13.30 -19.63 25.22
CA VAL A 377 13.78 -19.07 26.50
C VAL A 377 14.14 -17.58 26.28
N PRO A 378 13.56 -16.65 27.07
CA PRO A 378 13.82 -15.22 26.90
C PRO A 378 15.30 -14.84 26.91
N GLY A 379 16.11 -15.53 27.73
CA GLY A 379 17.55 -15.33 27.79
C GLY A 379 18.27 -15.70 26.50
N ASP A 380 17.84 -16.77 25.81
CA ASP A 380 18.44 -17.20 24.55
C ASP A 380 18.01 -16.28 23.41
N LEU A 381 16.73 -15.89 23.36
CA LEU A 381 16.26 -14.86 22.42
C LEU A 381 17.06 -13.56 22.57
N ALA A 382 17.29 -13.11 23.81
CA ALA A 382 18.03 -11.88 24.07
C ALA A 382 19.49 -11.91 23.60
N LYS A 383 20.13 -13.10 23.54
CA LYS A 383 21.50 -13.27 23.04
C LYS A 383 21.59 -12.98 21.53
N CYS A 384 20.59 -13.42 20.78
CA CYS A 384 20.61 -13.32 19.32
C CYS A 384 19.70 -12.22 18.74
N LEU A 385 18.77 -11.63 19.50
CA LEU A 385 17.84 -10.62 19.00
C LEU A 385 18.60 -9.38 18.51
N VAL A 386 18.54 -9.15 17.20
CA VAL A 386 19.13 -7.98 16.55
C VAL A 386 18.12 -6.83 16.51
N GLY A 387 16.89 -7.12 16.16
CA GLY A 387 15.80 -6.15 16.09
C GLY A 387 14.50 -6.76 15.58
N SER A 388 13.45 -5.96 15.62
CA SER A 388 12.13 -6.29 15.10
C SER A 388 11.54 -5.09 14.39
N VAL A 389 11.11 -5.28 13.13
CA VAL A 389 10.40 -4.26 12.34
C VAL A 389 8.93 -4.62 12.19
N SER A 390 8.07 -3.63 12.28
CA SER A 390 6.64 -3.80 11.98
C SER A 390 6.10 -2.65 11.14
N GLN A 391 5.00 -2.90 10.41
CA GLN A 391 4.30 -1.86 9.68
C GLN A 391 2.79 -1.94 9.85
N LYS A 392 2.16 -0.77 9.71
CA LYS A 392 0.73 -0.63 9.48
C LYS A 392 0.50 0.18 8.22
N LEU A 393 -0.42 -0.26 7.38
CA LEU A 393 -0.76 0.50 6.17
C LEU A 393 -1.83 1.54 6.50
N VAL A 394 -1.54 2.79 6.16
CA VAL A 394 -2.46 3.92 6.24
C VAL A 394 -2.80 4.40 4.84
N ARG A 395 -4.06 4.85 4.61
CA ARG A 395 -4.49 5.36 3.32
C ARG A 395 -3.91 6.76 3.09
N LYS A 396 -3.46 7.01 1.87
CA LYS A 396 -3.01 8.35 1.46
C LYS A 396 -4.19 9.21 1.07
N LEU A 397 -4.19 10.46 1.50
CA LEU A 397 -5.18 11.44 1.07
C LEU A 397 -5.15 11.63 -0.45
N CYS A 398 -6.32 11.86 -1.01
CA CYS A 398 -6.45 12.14 -2.43
C CYS A 398 -5.72 13.45 -2.77
N PRO A 399 -4.77 13.45 -3.72
CA PRO A 399 -4.02 14.65 -4.06
C PRO A 399 -4.88 15.74 -4.72
N LYS A 400 -6.07 15.36 -5.25
CA LYS A 400 -6.95 16.26 -6.00
C LYS A 400 -7.98 17.00 -5.14
N CYS A 401 -8.47 16.35 -4.06
CA CYS A 401 -9.59 16.89 -3.29
C CYS A 401 -9.33 17.01 -1.79
N ALA A 402 -8.14 16.68 -1.30
CA ALA A 402 -7.85 16.88 0.11
C ALA A 402 -7.83 18.38 0.45
N ASN A 403 -8.59 18.75 1.46
CA ASN A 403 -8.68 20.12 1.96
C ASN A 403 -7.60 20.40 3.00
N HIS A 404 -7.29 21.67 3.18
CA HIS A 404 -6.45 22.15 4.28
C HIS A 404 -7.34 22.50 5.46
N GLN A 405 -6.92 22.11 6.66
CA GLN A 405 -7.54 22.52 7.93
C GLN A 405 -6.45 22.97 8.90
N GLU A 406 -6.81 23.83 9.84
CA GLU A 406 -5.89 24.28 10.88
C GLU A 406 -5.34 23.11 11.68
N THR A 407 -4.05 23.16 11.99
CA THR A 407 -3.41 22.09 12.77
C THR A 407 -3.83 22.22 14.24
N PRO A 408 -4.39 21.16 14.86
CA PRO A 408 -4.76 21.21 16.26
C PRO A 408 -3.55 21.45 17.18
N LEU A 409 -3.62 22.44 18.07
CA LEU A 409 -2.56 22.81 19.00
C LEU A 409 -2.00 21.60 19.80
N PRO A 410 -2.83 20.70 20.38
CA PRO A 410 -2.33 19.54 21.11
C PRO A 410 -1.47 18.59 20.25
N LEU A 411 -1.66 18.60 18.94
CA LEU A 411 -0.84 17.83 18.00
C LEU A 411 0.53 18.46 17.84
N LEU A 412 0.59 19.78 17.68
CA LEU A 412 1.83 20.54 17.54
C LEU A 412 2.69 20.42 18.80
N GLU A 413 2.10 20.63 19.97
CA GLU A 413 2.77 20.50 21.27
C GLU A 413 3.41 19.12 21.47
N LYS A 414 2.67 18.05 21.11
CA LYS A 414 3.17 16.67 21.24
C LYS A 414 4.43 16.44 20.38
N PHE A 415 4.56 17.10 19.23
CA PHE A 415 5.68 16.94 18.31
C PHE A 415 6.71 18.08 18.41
N GLY A 416 6.57 18.96 19.41
CA GLY A 416 7.49 20.07 19.64
C GLY A 416 7.55 21.06 18.45
N LYS A 417 6.43 21.17 17.71
CA LYS A 417 6.28 22.06 16.54
C LYS A 417 5.40 23.26 16.91
N SER A 418 5.59 24.36 16.21
CA SER A 418 4.76 25.56 16.33
C SER A 418 3.71 25.62 15.21
N THR A 419 2.73 26.51 15.35
CA THR A 419 1.78 26.82 14.29
C THR A 419 2.44 27.46 13.08
N GLU A 420 3.61 28.07 13.24
CA GLU A 420 4.39 28.61 12.13
C GLU A 420 5.04 27.51 11.29
N ASP A 421 5.49 26.40 11.95
CA ASP A 421 6.10 25.25 11.27
C ASP A 421 5.09 24.44 10.47
N VAL A 422 3.90 24.22 11.03
CA VAL A 422 2.82 23.42 10.41
C VAL A 422 1.48 24.10 10.63
N PRO A 423 1.19 25.20 9.91
CA PRO A 423 -0.07 25.94 10.10
C PRO A 423 -1.30 25.12 9.70
N HIS A 424 -1.16 24.25 8.71
CA HIS A 424 -2.27 23.46 8.18
C HIS A 424 -1.86 22.00 7.98
N ILE A 425 -2.76 21.10 8.34
CA ILE A 425 -2.74 19.68 7.95
C ILE A 425 -3.77 19.45 6.84
N ARG A 426 -3.70 18.30 6.18
CA ARG A 426 -4.66 17.94 5.15
C ARG A 426 -5.72 16.97 5.70
N ALA A 427 -6.94 17.13 5.23
CA ALA A 427 -8.09 16.31 5.59
C ALA A 427 -8.88 15.88 4.36
N VAL A 428 -9.78 14.91 4.52
CA VAL A 428 -10.75 14.55 3.49
C VAL A 428 -11.70 15.72 3.24
N SER A 429 -12.04 15.94 1.96
CA SER A 429 -13.03 16.96 1.59
C SER A 429 -14.37 16.72 2.29
N GLU A 430 -15.01 17.80 2.76
CA GLU A 430 -16.35 17.79 3.34
C GLU A 430 -17.41 17.23 2.40
N TYR A 431 -17.17 17.33 1.08
CA TYR A 431 -18.07 16.79 0.05
C TYR A 431 -17.85 15.30 -0.24
N GLY A 432 -17.05 14.59 0.58
CA GLY A 432 -16.86 13.14 0.50
C GLY A 432 -15.94 12.67 -0.63
N GLY A 433 -15.09 13.56 -1.18
CA GLY A 433 -14.10 13.21 -2.19
C GLY A 433 -14.40 13.77 -3.58
N CYS A 434 -13.74 13.24 -4.61
CA CYS A 434 -13.87 13.67 -6.01
C CYS A 434 -13.90 12.46 -6.96
N ARG A 435 -14.04 12.71 -8.27
CA ARG A 435 -14.03 11.65 -9.30
C ARG A 435 -12.74 10.82 -9.28
N PHE A 436 -11.58 11.45 -9.07
CA PHE A 436 -10.30 10.75 -9.04
C PHE A 436 -10.18 9.72 -7.91
N CYS A 437 -10.78 9.98 -6.76
CA CYS A 437 -10.84 9.04 -5.64
C CYS A 437 -12.18 8.30 -5.52
N PHE A 438 -13.08 8.47 -6.48
CA PHE A 438 -14.44 7.89 -6.46
C PHE A 438 -15.18 8.20 -5.16
N GLY A 439 -15.17 9.47 -4.76
CA GLY A 439 -15.87 9.92 -3.56
C GLY A 439 -15.29 9.44 -2.23
N ARG A 440 -14.09 8.84 -2.20
CA ARG A 440 -13.50 8.24 -0.99
C ARG A 440 -12.61 9.18 -0.17
N GLY A 441 -12.06 10.21 -0.80
CA GLY A 441 -11.07 11.11 -0.18
C GLY A 441 -9.66 10.52 -0.04
N TYR A 442 -9.46 9.23 -0.37
CA TYR A 442 -8.17 8.53 -0.27
C TYR A 442 -7.82 7.79 -1.55
N VAL A 443 -6.52 7.66 -1.84
CA VAL A 443 -5.99 6.93 -3.01
C VAL A 443 -4.68 6.24 -2.66
N GLY A 444 -4.71 4.91 -2.58
CA GLY A 444 -3.57 4.07 -2.25
C GLY A 444 -3.16 4.13 -0.78
N ARG A 445 -2.13 3.35 -0.44
CA ARG A 445 -1.63 3.20 0.94
C ARG A 445 -0.14 3.50 1.02
N ILE A 446 0.32 3.79 2.23
CA ILE A 446 1.72 3.96 2.61
C ILE A 446 1.97 3.25 3.94
N GLY A 447 3.18 2.77 4.19
CA GLY A 447 3.55 2.18 5.47
C GLY A 447 3.73 3.24 6.56
N ALA A 448 3.22 2.95 7.75
CA ALA A 448 3.64 3.55 9.01
C ALA A 448 4.46 2.48 9.73
N PHE A 449 5.75 2.74 9.92
CA PHE A 449 6.74 1.77 10.38
C PHE A 449 7.11 1.98 11.83
N GLU A 450 7.59 0.91 12.45
CA GLU A 450 8.29 0.94 13.73
C GLU A 450 9.42 -0.06 13.71
N LEU A 451 10.52 0.27 14.33
CA LEU A 451 11.71 -0.56 14.40
C LEU A 451 12.22 -0.59 15.85
N ALA A 452 12.12 -1.75 16.48
CA ALA A 452 12.57 -1.98 17.84
C ALA A 452 13.93 -2.69 17.83
N SER A 453 14.94 -2.07 18.40
CA SER A 453 16.29 -2.62 18.55
C SER A 453 16.95 -2.02 19.78
N GLY A 454 18.14 -2.50 20.14
CA GLY A 454 18.97 -1.89 21.17
C GLY A 454 19.24 -2.75 22.40
N VAL A 455 20.13 -2.25 23.23
CA VAL A 455 20.65 -2.98 24.40
C VAL A 455 19.63 -3.02 25.53
N THR A 456 18.90 -1.93 25.75
CA THR A 456 17.91 -1.84 26.83
C THR A 456 16.73 -2.76 26.55
N LEU A 457 16.29 -2.84 25.30
CA LEU A 457 15.27 -3.78 24.85
C LEU A 457 15.71 -5.22 25.12
N ARG A 458 16.92 -5.61 24.67
CA ARG A 458 17.46 -6.98 24.90
C ARG A 458 17.55 -7.35 26.36
N LYS A 459 17.95 -6.41 27.23
CA LYS A 459 17.93 -6.62 28.69
C LYS A 459 16.52 -6.84 29.23
N GLY A 460 15.53 -6.15 28.69
CA GLY A 460 14.12 -6.35 29.01
C GLY A 460 13.64 -7.74 28.57
N VAL A 461 13.95 -8.15 27.35
CA VAL A 461 13.63 -9.49 26.83
C VAL A 461 14.27 -10.57 27.70
N ALA A 462 15.57 -10.46 28.03
CA ALA A 462 16.26 -11.44 28.88
C ALA A 462 15.60 -11.66 30.25
N LYS A 463 14.98 -10.63 30.81
CA LYS A 463 14.26 -10.68 32.08
C LYS A 463 12.82 -11.20 31.95
N GLY A 464 12.34 -11.46 30.73
CA GLY A 464 10.98 -11.91 30.46
C GLY A 464 9.92 -10.90 30.91
N VAL A 465 10.21 -9.58 30.81
CA VAL A 465 9.26 -8.55 31.21
C VAL A 465 8.07 -8.48 30.24
N ASP A 466 6.95 -7.93 30.70
CA ASP A 466 5.75 -7.74 29.88
C ASP A 466 5.96 -6.79 28.69
N ALA A 467 5.10 -6.87 27.69
CA ALA A 467 5.19 -6.08 26.45
C ALA A 467 5.21 -4.55 26.69
N ALA A 468 4.48 -4.06 27.72
CA ALA A 468 4.46 -2.64 28.05
C ALA A 468 5.82 -2.16 28.58
N THR A 469 6.48 -2.98 29.40
CA THR A 469 7.82 -2.72 29.92
C THR A 469 8.88 -2.85 28.83
N MET A 470 8.77 -3.85 27.92
CA MET A 470 9.64 -3.94 26.75
C MET A 470 9.52 -2.70 25.86
N LYS A 471 8.32 -2.17 25.65
CA LYS A 471 8.09 -0.96 24.87
C LYS A 471 8.76 0.27 25.51
N LYS A 472 8.66 0.42 26.83
CA LYS A 472 9.39 1.48 27.56
C LYS A 472 10.91 1.31 27.48
N ALA A 473 11.39 0.07 27.48
CA ALA A 473 12.81 -0.22 27.31
C ALA A 473 13.29 0.15 25.88
N ALA A 474 12.53 -0.22 24.87
CA ALA A 474 12.82 0.14 23.48
C ALA A 474 12.82 1.66 23.26
N SER A 475 11.91 2.41 23.90
CA SER A 475 11.87 3.88 23.80
C SER A 475 13.15 4.54 24.31
N LYS A 476 13.85 3.94 25.27
CA LYS A 476 15.17 4.43 25.73
C LYS A 476 16.27 4.21 24.68
N ASP A 477 16.07 3.26 23.78
CA ASP A 477 16.99 2.95 22.69
C ASP A 477 16.58 3.66 21.37
N GLY A 478 15.68 4.66 21.43
CA GLY A 478 15.26 5.46 20.28
C GLY A 478 14.09 4.89 19.47
N TYR A 479 13.36 3.91 20.01
CA TYR A 479 12.18 3.36 19.34
C TYR A 479 11.08 4.40 19.12
N ILE A 480 10.64 4.52 17.89
CA ILE A 480 9.48 5.32 17.48
C ILE A 480 8.34 4.34 17.11
N SER A 481 7.15 4.55 17.66
CA SER A 481 6.02 3.68 17.36
C SER A 481 5.44 3.97 15.96
N ALA A 482 4.83 2.96 15.33
CA ALA A 482 4.12 3.15 14.06
C ALA A 482 3.02 4.23 14.16
N ARG A 483 2.46 4.46 15.34
CA ARG A 483 1.51 5.54 15.59
C ARG A 483 2.17 6.92 15.51
N ASP A 484 3.33 7.09 16.12
CA ASP A 484 4.03 8.38 16.11
C ASP A 484 4.56 8.67 14.70
N GLN A 485 5.13 7.69 14.03
CA GLN A 485 5.54 7.81 12.63
C GLN A 485 4.33 8.10 11.70
N GLY A 486 3.17 7.48 11.95
CA GLY A 486 1.94 7.80 11.22
C GLY A 486 1.45 9.22 11.48
N MET A 487 1.69 9.79 12.67
CA MET A 487 1.37 11.19 12.94
C MET A 487 2.31 12.16 12.18
N ASP A 488 3.57 11.78 11.96
CA ASP A 488 4.45 12.54 11.06
C ASP A 488 3.90 12.55 9.63
N LEU A 489 3.30 11.45 9.15
CA LEU A 489 2.62 11.42 7.86
C LEU A 489 1.40 12.37 7.83
N VAL A 490 0.71 12.59 8.96
CA VAL A 490 -0.37 13.60 9.06
C VAL A 490 0.19 15.01 8.96
N LEU A 491 1.25 15.31 9.72
CA LEU A 491 1.90 16.62 9.70
C LEU A 491 2.45 16.97 8.31
N ASN A 492 2.90 15.96 7.56
CA ASN A 492 3.37 16.10 6.18
C ASN A 492 2.22 16.08 5.15
N GLY A 493 0.95 16.03 5.58
CA GLY A 493 -0.21 16.07 4.70
C GLY A 493 -0.40 14.82 3.82
N VAL A 494 0.22 13.69 4.16
CA VAL A 494 0.14 12.43 3.40
C VAL A 494 -1.13 11.67 3.75
N THR A 495 -1.52 11.66 5.02
CA THR A 495 -2.74 11.01 5.54
C THR A 495 -3.52 11.96 6.44
N SER A 496 -4.65 11.53 6.98
CA SER A 496 -5.50 12.35 7.85
C SER A 496 -5.55 11.84 9.28
N LEU A 497 -5.99 12.71 10.20
CA LEU A 497 -6.22 12.34 11.61
C LEU A 497 -7.28 11.25 11.76
N GLU A 498 -8.34 11.29 10.95
CA GLU A 498 -9.42 10.28 10.95
C GLU A 498 -8.88 8.91 10.60
N GLU A 499 -7.98 8.83 9.62
CA GLU A 499 -7.34 7.57 9.25
C GLU A 499 -6.48 7.03 10.37
N MET A 500 -5.72 7.88 11.05
CA MET A 500 -4.94 7.50 12.21
C MET A 500 -5.82 6.99 13.37
N GLN A 501 -6.95 7.64 13.62
CA GLN A 501 -7.94 7.16 14.58
C GLN A 501 -8.50 5.80 14.16
N ARG A 502 -8.85 5.62 12.88
CA ARG A 502 -9.37 4.36 12.35
C ARG A 502 -8.41 3.19 12.60
N ILE A 503 -7.12 3.38 12.30
CA ILE A 503 -6.11 2.32 12.38
C ILE A 503 -5.73 2.02 13.85
N PHE A 504 -5.57 3.04 14.68
CA PHE A 504 -4.99 2.88 16.02
C PHE A 504 -6.00 2.89 17.19
N SER A 505 -7.28 3.26 16.96
CA SER A 505 -8.30 3.25 18.02
C SER A 505 -9.17 1.99 18.09
N SER A 506 -9.10 1.08 17.11
CA SER A 506 -9.98 -0.09 17.00
C SER A 506 -9.83 -1.15 18.13
N LYS A 507 -8.79 -1.08 18.96
CA LYS A 507 -8.54 -2.07 20.04
C LYS A 507 -9.44 -1.94 21.27
N LYS A 508 -10.05 -0.79 21.54
CA LYS A 508 -10.90 -0.64 22.75
C LYS A 508 -12.25 -1.36 22.69
N LYS A 509 -12.76 -1.66 21.47
CA LYS A 509 -14.09 -2.31 21.33
C LYS A 509 -14.09 -3.83 21.49
N SER A 510 -12.98 -4.53 21.34
CA SER A 510 -12.93 -6.00 21.43
C SER A 510 -12.73 -6.51 22.87
N GLN A 511 -12.06 -5.77 23.73
CA GLN A 511 -11.86 -6.16 25.13
C GLN A 511 -13.10 -5.95 25.99
N THR A 512 -13.90 -4.91 25.73
CA THR A 512 -15.14 -4.65 26.47
C THR A 512 -16.27 -5.65 26.14
N ARG A 513 -16.21 -6.32 24.98
CA ARG A 513 -17.16 -7.39 24.63
C ARG A 513 -16.82 -8.74 25.27
N ARG A 514 -15.56 -9.02 25.54
CA ARG A 514 -15.13 -10.28 26.22
C ARG A 514 -15.40 -10.25 27.73
N SER A 515 -15.35 -9.10 28.38
CA SER A 515 -15.65 -8.97 29.81
C SER A 515 -17.15 -8.97 30.10
N ARG A 516 -18.02 -8.60 29.13
CA ARG A 516 -19.50 -8.67 29.26
C ARG A 516 -20.11 -10.03 28.93
N SER A 517 -19.36 -10.96 28.35
CA SER A 517 -19.84 -12.35 28.09
C SER A 517 -19.39 -13.35 29.16
N LYS A 518 -18.70 -12.89 30.23
CA LYS A 518 -18.27 -13.70 31.38
C LYS A 518 -18.84 -13.22 32.73
N ALA A 519 -19.84 -12.31 32.71
CA ALA A 519 -20.61 -11.93 33.91
C ALA A 519 -22.07 -12.46 33.74
#